data_f12708c38175b91e8b796b1a7599c66a
#
_entry.id   f12708c38175b91e8b796b1a7599c66a
#
_cell.length_a   1.000
_cell.length_b   1.000
_cell.length_c   1.000
_cell.angle_alpha   90.00
_cell.angle_beta   90.00
_cell.angle_gamma   90.00
#
_symmetry.space_group_name_H-M   'P 1'
#
loop_
_entity.id
_entity.type
_entity.pdbx_description
1 polymer ?
#
loop_
_entity_poly.entity_id
_entity_poly.type
_entity_poly.pdbx_seq_one_letter_code
_entity_poly.pdbx_strand_id
1 'polypeptide(L)'
;DAQESRGLGDVYKRQGWRMHKEKPHATTGKPAVPNVYVKSATLWGGNLAVLASLVGTPYFPQVKGGVLFVEDVHEHPYRVERMLTQLLHAGVLAQQKAVVLGQFTNFKLAPHDKGYKLQSVVDWLRSQIKAPVLTNLPFGHVETKVLLPVGATVSLSVEERDALIYCCLLYTSPSPRDS
;
A
#
# COMPACT_ATOMS: atom_id res chain seq x y z
N ASP A 1 25.56 31.91 23.23
CA ASP A 1 25.67 31.31 21.89
C ASP A 1 25.81 29.81 22.08
N ALA A 2 24.65 29.12 22.08
CA ALA A 2 24.60 27.68 22.13
C ALA A 2 24.74 27.16 20.68
N GLN A 3 25.93 26.66 20.38
CA GLN A 3 26.18 25.96 19.12
C GLN A 3 25.59 24.55 19.27
N GLU A 4 24.37 24.38 18.80
CA GLU A 4 23.74 23.07 18.71
C GLU A 4 24.61 22.15 17.85
N SER A 5 25.13 21.10 18.48
CA SER A 5 25.73 19.97 17.79
C SER A 5 24.65 19.34 16.91
N ARG A 6 24.66 19.63 15.61
CA ARG A 6 23.88 18.88 14.63
C ARG A 6 24.46 17.47 14.56
N GLY A 7 23.96 16.61 15.44
CA GLY A 7 24.08 15.18 15.24
C GLY A 7 23.53 14.85 13.87
N LEU A 8 24.14 13.90 13.18
CA LEU A 8 23.61 13.30 11.95
C LEU A 8 22.24 12.72 12.28
N GLY A 9 21.21 13.58 12.19
CA GLY A 9 19.85 13.19 12.47
C GLY A 9 19.39 12.21 11.41
N ASP A 10 18.82 11.11 11.85
CA ASP A 10 18.15 10.16 10.97
C ASP A 10 17.18 10.91 10.08
N VAL A 11 17.44 10.95 8.76
CA VAL A 11 16.56 11.60 7.81
C VAL A 11 15.36 10.69 7.58
N TYR A 12 14.28 10.95 8.32
CA TYR A 12 13.01 10.29 8.09
C TYR A 12 12.31 10.87 6.86
N LYS A 13 12.08 10.07 5.84
CA LYS A 13 11.10 10.41 4.81
C LYS A 13 9.72 10.02 5.27
N ARG A 14 8.84 11.01 5.36
CA ARG A 14 7.42 10.87 5.69
C ARG A 14 6.59 11.03 4.44
N GLN A 15 5.71 10.07 4.19
CA GLN A 15 4.69 10.16 3.14
C GLN A 15 3.32 10.00 3.80
N GLY A 16 2.57 11.08 3.82
CA GLY A 16 1.22 11.10 4.36
C GLY A 16 0.17 11.23 3.26
N TRP A 17 -0.98 10.58 3.46
CA TRP A 17 -2.14 10.75 2.60
C TRP A 17 -3.43 10.56 3.38
N ARG A 18 -4.54 10.98 2.78
CA ARG A 18 -5.86 10.83 3.36
C ARG A 18 -6.65 9.78 2.61
N MET A 19 -7.10 8.75 3.31
CA MET A 19 -7.93 7.70 2.73
C MET A 19 -9.29 8.23 2.28
N HIS A 20 -9.94 7.54 1.35
CA HIS A 20 -11.30 7.85 0.94
C HIS A 20 -12.25 7.91 2.15
N LYS A 21 -13.24 8.80 2.08
CA LYS A 21 -14.31 8.81 3.07
C LYS A 21 -15.21 7.60 2.80
N GLU A 22 -15.24 6.70 3.73
CA GLU A 22 -16.04 5.49 3.67
C GLU A 22 -17.14 5.53 4.73
N LYS A 23 -18.25 4.86 4.45
CA LYS A 23 -19.31 4.73 5.43
C LYS A 23 -18.85 3.74 6.52
N PRO A 24 -19.20 3.98 7.79
CA PRO A 24 -18.98 3.00 8.84
C PRO A 24 -19.67 1.67 8.48
N HIS A 25 -19.17 0.58 9.02
CA HIS A 25 -19.76 -0.73 8.81
C HIS A 25 -21.23 -0.73 9.28
N ALA A 26 -22.15 -1.07 8.40
CA ALA A 26 -23.59 -0.89 8.61
C ALA A 26 -24.12 -1.58 9.89
N THR A 27 -23.54 -2.72 10.25
CA THR A 27 -23.98 -3.52 11.40
C THR A 27 -23.30 -3.11 12.72
N THR A 28 -22.06 -2.64 12.68
CA THR A 28 -21.25 -2.42 13.89
C THR A 28 -21.00 -0.94 14.20
N GLY A 29 -21.28 -0.04 13.26
CA GLY A 29 -20.95 1.38 13.37
C GLY A 29 -19.44 1.70 13.44
N LYS A 30 -18.60 0.67 13.37
CA LYS A 30 -17.13 0.85 13.46
C LYS A 30 -16.59 1.49 12.19
N PRO A 31 -15.48 2.25 12.28
CA PRO A 31 -14.77 2.76 11.09
C PRO A 31 -14.48 1.64 10.10
N ALA A 32 -14.53 1.94 8.80
CA ALA A 32 -14.19 0.99 7.74
C ALA A 32 -12.74 0.49 7.86
N VAL A 33 -11.85 1.35 8.36
CA VAL A 33 -10.47 0.98 8.72
C VAL A 33 -10.24 1.37 10.19
N PRO A 34 -9.82 0.43 11.03
CA PRO A 34 -9.45 0.75 12.42
C PRO A 34 -8.15 1.57 12.44
N ASN A 35 -7.87 2.22 13.55
CA ASN A 35 -6.54 2.77 13.79
C ASN A 35 -5.51 1.65 13.71
N VAL A 36 -4.45 1.87 12.95
CA VAL A 36 -3.44 0.86 12.64
C VAL A 36 -2.05 1.40 12.93
N TYR A 37 -1.23 0.57 13.55
CA TYR A 37 0.18 0.83 13.67
C TYR A 37 0.98 -0.42 13.29
N VAL A 38 1.74 -0.31 12.22
CA VAL A 38 2.67 -1.36 11.77
C VAL A 38 4.08 -0.85 11.98
N LYS A 39 4.82 -1.49 12.88
CA LYS A 39 6.22 -1.17 13.12
C LYS A 39 7.11 -2.10 12.30
N SER A 40 8.09 -1.51 11.63
CA SER A 40 9.19 -2.24 10.99
C SER A 40 8.70 -3.36 10.03
N ALA A 41 8.30 -2.97 8.85
CA ALA A 41 7.84 -3.88 7.80
C ALA A 41 8.47 -3.51 6.45
N THR A 42 8.78 -4.50 5.63
CA THR A 42 9.26 -4.25 4.27
C THR A 42 8.14 -3.66 3.42
N LEU A 43 8.37 -2.50 2.83
CA LEU A 43 7.48 -1.91 1.84
C LEU A 43 7.76 -2.53 0.47
N TRP A 44 6.74 -3.13 -0.14
CA TRP A 44 6.91 -3.80 -1.42
C TRP A 44 5.61 -3.77 -2.24
N GLY A 45 5.72 -4.04 -3.52
CA GLY A 45 4.58 -4.07 -4.43
C GLY A 45 4.84 -3.28 -5.70
N GLY A 46 3.78 -2.75 -6.29
CA GLY A 46 3.80 -2.00 -7.54
C GLY A 46 2.56 -2.25 -8.39
N ASN A 47 2.72 -2.38 -9.70
CA ASN A 47 1.61 -2.66 -10.61
C ASN A 47 1.02 -4.05 -10.34
N LEU A 48 -0.31 -4.09 -10.15
CA LEU A 48 -1.01 -5.31 -9.75
C LEU A 48 -0.98 -6.40 -10.83
N ALA A 49 -1.15 -6.03 -12.09
CA ALA A 49 -1.15 -7.00 -13.19
C ALA A 49 0.22 -7.65 -13.35
N VAL A 50 1.29 -6.86 -13.24
CA VAL A 50 2.67 -7.37 -13.26
C VAL A 50 2.92 -8.30 -12.08
N LEU A 51 2.53 -7.88 -10.87
CA LEU A 51 2.72 -8.69 -9.67
C LEU A 51 1.96 -10.01 -9.76
N ALA A 52 0.70 -9.99 -10.19
CA ALA A 52 -0.13 -11.18 -10.37
C ALA A 52 0.46 -12.15 -11.40
N SER A 53 1.07 -11.63 -12.48
CA SER A 53 1.70 -12.46 -13.52
C SER A 53 2.91 -13.24 -13.01
N LEU A 54 3.57 -12.78 -11.95
CA LEU A 54 4.73 -13.45 -11.37
C LEU A 54 4.36 -14.59 -10.39
N VAL A 55 3.10 -14.67 -9.96
CA VAL A 55 2.65 -15.71 -9.00
C VAL A 55 2.92 -17.11 -9.57
N GLY A 56 3.57 -17.93 -8.76
CA GLY A 56 3.97 -19.28 -9.15
C GLY A 56 5.29 -19.36 -9.90
N THR A 57 5.95 -18.24 -10.16
CA THR A 57 7.28 -18.21 -10.77
C THR A 57 8.38 -18.00 -9.72
N PRO A 58 9.65 -18.35 -10.01
CA PRO A 58 10.77 -18.08 -9.11
C PRO A 58 11.08 -16.59 -8.91
N TYR A 59 10.49 -15.73 -9.72
CA TYR A 59 10.69 -14.26 -9.68
C TYR A 59 9.70 -13.55 -8.75
N PHE A 60 8.72 -14.26 -8.20
CA PHE A 60 7.76 -13.66 -7.27
C PHE A 60 8.45 -13.27 -5.95
N PRO A 61 8.31 -12.00 -5.48
CA PRO A 61 8.95 -11.56 -4.23
C PRO A 61 8.44 -12.35 -3.01
N GLN A 62 9.35 -12.90 -2.24
CA GLN A 62 9.05 -13.69 -1.03
C GLN A 62 9.07 -12.80 0.22
N VAL A 63 8.11 -11.88 0.35
CA VAL A 63 8.01 -10.94 1.47
C VAL A 63 6.92 -11.38 2.44
N LYS A 64 7.33 -11.72 3.66
CA LYS A 64 6.44 -12.04 4.79
C LYS A 64 6.41 -10.89 5.77
N GLY A 65 5.24 -10.57 6.31
CA GLY A 65 5.08 -9.49 7.28
C GLY A 65 5.35 -8.10 6.72
N GLY A 66 5.20 -7.93 5.40
CA GLY A 66 5.41 -6.67 4.70
C GLY A 66 4.18 -5.76 4.70
N VAL A 67 4.37 -4.56 4.19
CA VAL A 67 3.32 -3.64 3.72
C VAL A 67 3.31 -3.73 2.21
N LEU A 68 2.27 -4.38 1.66
CA LEU A 68 2.09 -4.53 0.22
C LEU A 68 1.31 -3.33 -0.30
N PHE A 69 1.84 -2.62 -1.31
CA PHE A 69 1.07 -1.64 -2.05
C PHE A 69 0.86 -2.08 -3.50
N VAL A 70 -0.32 -1.80 -4.05
CA VAL A 70 -0.67 -2.13 -5.45
C VAL A 70 -1.44 -1.01 -6.11
N GLU A 71 -1.19 -0.81 -7.39
CA GLU A 71 -1.91 0.12 -8.27
C GLU A 71 -2.09 -0.52 -9.64
N ASP A 72 -2.96 0.05 -10.46
CA ASP A 72 -3.03 -0.34 -11.87
C ASP A 72 -3.68 0.73 -12.75
N VAL A 73 -3.52 0.61 -14.05
CA VAL A 73 -4.09 1.46 -15.08
C VAL A 73 -4.83 0.62 -16.12
N HIS A 74 -5.97 1.13 -16.60
CA HIS A 74 -6.83 0.47 -17.59
C HIS A 74 -7.47 -0.87 -17.16
N GLU A 75 -7.36 -1.22 -15.87
CA GLU A 75 -7.94 -2.45 -15.34
C GLU A 75 -9.33 -2.20 -14.77
N HIS A 76 -10.34 -2.89 -15.32
CA HIS A 76 -11.70 -2.81 -14.81
C HIS A 76 -11.79 -3.44 -13.39
N PRO A 77 -12.67 -2.95 -12.47
CA PRO A 77 -12.78 -3.47 -11.11
C PRO A 77 -12.86 -4.99 -11.00
N TYR A 78 -13.61 -5.69 -11.84
CA TYR A 78 -13.66 -7.16 -11.80
C TYR A 78 -12.33 -7.82 -12.19
N ARG A 79 -11.47 -7.15 -12.98
CA ARG A 79 -10.13 -7.64 -13.31
C ARG A 79 -9.19 -7.42 -12.14
N VAL A 80 -9.31 -6.28 -11.47
CA VAL A 80 -8.59 -5.99 -10.22
C VAL A 80 -8.94 -7.04 -9.16
N GLU A 81 -10.24 -7.35 -8.96
CA GLU A 81 -10.66 -8.40 -8.04
C GLU A 81 -10.06 -9.76 -8.40
N ARG A 82 -10.10 -10.15 -9.68
CA ARG A 82 -9.52 -11.42 -10.12
C ARG A 82 -8.03 -11.54 -9.79
N MET A 83 -7.25 -10.48 -10.02
CA MET A 83 -5.81 -10.47 -9.72
C MET A 83 -5.56 -10.51 -8.20
N LEU A 84 -6.35 -9.77 -7.41
CA LEU A 84 -6.29 -9.85 -5.95
C LEU A 84 -6.70 -11.23 -5.44
N THR A 85 -7.69 -11.88 -6.07
CA THR A 85 -8.09 -13.27 -5.77
C THR A 85 -6.93 -14.23 -6.03
N GLN A 86 -6.17 -14.06 -7.10
CA GLN A 86 -4.99 -14.85 -7.38
C GLN A 86 -3.93 -14.69 -6.26
N LEU A 87 -3.65 -13.47 -5.82
CA LEU A 87 -2.74 -13.21 -4.70
C LEU A 87 -3.28 -13.79 -3.37
N LEU A 88 -4.60 -13.74 -3.17
CA LEU A 88 -5.26 -14.33 -1.99
C LEU A 88 -5.07 -15.85 -1.95
N HIS A 89 -5.40 -16.53 -3.04
CA HIS A 89 -5.29 -18.00 -3.14
C HIS A 89 -3.84 -18.48 -3.13
N ALA A 90 -2.91 -17.68 -3.60
CA ALA A 90 -1.47 -17.95 -3.47
C ALA A 90 -0.94 -17.71 -2.04
N GLY A 91 -1.79 -17.31 -1.09
CA GLY A 91 -1.41 -17.08 0.30
C GLY A 91 -0.59 -15.79 0.54
N VAL A 92 -0.41 -14.96 -0.48
CA VAL A 92 0.41 -13.75 -0.42
C VAL A 92 -0.20 -12.73 0.52
N LEU A 93 -1.51 -12.45 0.37
CA LEU A 93 -2.20 -11.41 1.14
C LEU A 93 -2.30 -11.75 2.63
N ALA A 94 -2.48 -13.02 2.96
CA ALA A 94 -2.58 -13.48 4.35
C ALA A 94 -1.27 -13.30 5.14
N GLN A 95 -0.15 -13.16 4.45
CA GLN A 95 1.18 -12.99 5.06
C GLN A 95 1.55 -11.52 5.29
N GLN A 96 0.73 -10.57 4.86
CA GLN A 96 1.06 -9.16 4.97
C GLN A 96 0.56 -8.53 6.29
N LYS A 97 1.27 -7.53 6.79
CA LYS A 97 0.84 -6.69 7.92
C LYS A 97 -0.17 -5.63 7.51
N ALA A 98 -0.12 -5.18 6.26
CA ALA A 98 -1.11 -4.28 5.67
C ALA A 98 -1.09 -4.40 4.14
N VAL A 99 -2.23 -4.10 3.50
CA VAL A 99 -2.37 -3.95 2.05
C VAL A 99 -2.82 -2.52 1.77
N VAL A 100 -2.12 -1.83 0.89
CA VAL A 100 -2.36 -0.43 0.56
C VAL A 100 -2.71 -0.32 -0.92
N LEU A 101 -3.92 0.12 -1.21
CA LEU A 101 -4.38 0.35 -2.57
C LEU A 101 -4.02 1.76 -3.02
N GLY A 102 -3.23 1.86 -4.05
CA GLY A 102 -2.92 3.08 -4.76
C GLY A 102 -4.03 3.52 -5.68
N GLN A 103 -3.66 4.19 -6.77
CA GLN A 103 -4.62 4.69 -7.75
C GLN A 103 -4.86 3.64 -8.84
N PHE A 104 -6.13 3.35 -9.07
CA PHE A 104 -6.61 2.54 -10.19
C PHE A 104 -7.32 3.48 -11.14
N THR A 105 -6.75 3.69 -12.32
CA THR A 105 -7.17 4.76 -13.22
C THR A 105 -7.52 4.24 -14.62
N ASN A 106 -8.16 5.11 -15.43
CA ASN A 106 -8.40 4.88 -16.85
C ASN A 106 -9.25 3.64 -17.19
N PHE A 107 -10.19 3.28 -16.31
CA PHE A 107 -11.24 2.30 -16.64
C PHE A 107 -12.60 3.00 -16.76
N LYS A 108 -13.54 2.40 -17.47
CA LYS A 108 -14.90 2.91 -17.63
C LYS A 108 -15.89 1.88 -17.13
N LEU A 109 -16.80 2.31 -16.26
CA LEU A 109 -17.93 1.49 -15.84
C LEU A 109 -19.02 1.54 -16.91
N ALA A 110 -19.73 0.44 -17.08
CA ALA A 110 -20.83 0.29 -18.03
C ALA A 110 -22.14 -0.08 -17.31
N PRO A 111 -23.31 0.14 -17.91
CA PRO A 111 -24.59 -0.19 -17.28
C PRO A 111 -24.74 -1.66 -16.87
N HIS A 112 -24.09 -2.58 -17.59
CA HIS A 112 -24.12 -4.01 -17.25
C HIS A 112 -23.31 -4.37 -15.99
N ASP A 113 -22.45 -3.46 -15.48
CA ASP A 113 -21.75 -3.66 -14.21
C ASP A 113 -22.68 -3.56 -13.01
N LYS A 114 -23.92 -3.08 -13.19
CA LYS A 114 -24.97 -2.99 -12.15
C LYS A 114 -24.48 -2.35 -10.84
N GLY A 115 -23.62 -1.32 -10.96
CA GLY A 115 -23.06 -0.60 -9.82
C GLY A 115 -21.81 -1.23 -9.20
N TYR A 116 -21.30 -2.33 -9.75
CA TYR A 116 -20.02 -2.89 -9.33
C TYR A 116 -18.88 -1.92 -9.66
N LYS A 117 -18.08 -1.58 -8.67
CA LYS A 117 -17.04 -0.55 -8.77
C LYS A 117 -15.84 -0.88 -7.88
N LEU A 118 -14.78 -0.10 -7.94
CA LEU A 118 -13.58 -0.35 -7.15
C LEU A 118 -13.86 -0.45 -5.64
N GLN A 119 -14.82 0.34 -5.11
CA GLN A 119 -15.23 0.20 -3.71
C GLN A 119 -15.77 -1.20 -3.39
N SER A 120 -16.47 -1.83 -4.33
CA SER A 120 -16.96 -3.22 -4.17
C SER A 120 -15.80 -4.21 -4.02
N VAL A 121 -14.72 -3.99 -4.76
CA VAL A 121 -13.48 -4.78 -4.64
C VAL A 121 -12.81 -4.56 -3.29
N VAL A 122 -12.77 -3.33 -2.81
CA VAL A 122 -12.21 -2.99 -1.49
C VAL A 122 -12.98 -3.69 -0.37
N ASP A 123 -14.32 -3.61 -0.41
CA ASP A 123 -15.20 -4.21 0.58
C ASP A 123 -15.08 -5.74 0.58
N TRP A 124 -15.03 -6.34 -0.62
CA TRP A 124 -14.77 -7.76 -0.79
C TRP A 124 -13.40 -8.13 -0.19
N LEU A 125 -12.32 -7.45 -0.55
CA LEU A 125 -10.97 -7.76 -0.06
C LEU A 125 -10.89 -7.72 1.46
N ARG A 126 -11.51 -6.71 2.10
CA ARG A 126 -11.60 -6.60 3.56
C ARG A 126 -12.34 -7.75 4.20
N SER A 127 -13.28 -8.35 3.51
CA SER A 127 -14.00 -9.54 4.00
C SER A 127 -13.14 -10.82 3.93
N GLN A 128 -12.10 -10.84 3.08
CA GLN A 128 -11.29 -12.01 2.83
C GLN A 128 -10.01 -12.07 3.67
N ILE A 129 -9.49 -10.93 4.13
CA ILE A 129 -8.20 -10.88 4.82
C ILE A 129 -8.32 -10.16 6.18
N LYS A 130 -7.43 -10.53 7.12
CA LYS A 130 -7.35 -9.89 8.43
C LYS A 130 -6.49 -8.64 8.42
N ALA A 131 -5.53 -8.55 7.47
CA ALA A 131 -4.66 -7.40 7.32
C ALA A 131 -5.50 -6.16 6.97
N PRO A 132 -5.24 -4.98 7.56
CA PRO A 132 -5.92 -3.75 7.20
C PRO A 132 -5.71 -3.42 5.74
N VAL A 133 -6.80 -3.03 5.05
CA VAL A 133 -6.78 -2.58 3.66
C VAL A 133 -6.99 -1.08 3.63
N LEU A 134 -5.95 -0.36 3.26
CA LEU A 134 -5.92 1.10 3.14
C LEU A 134 -6.15 1.50 1.69
N THR A 135 -6.73 2.68 1.49
CA THR A 135 -7.09 3.18 0.16
C THR A 135 -6.47 4.54 -0.13
N ASN A 136 -6.52 4.93 -1.40
CA ASN A 136 -6.16 6.27 -1.85
C ASN A 136 -4.68 6.66 -1.65
N LEU A 137 -3.77 5.70 -1.58
CA LEU A 137 -2.34 6.04 -1.65
C LEU A 137 -2.09 6.80 -2.96
N PRO A 138 -1.50 8.02 -2.94
CA PRO A 138 -1.23 8.78 -4.16
C PRO A 138 0.00 8.19 -4.89
N PHE A 139 -0.16 6.99 -5.41
CA PHE A 139 0.83 6.23 -6.17
C PHE A 139 0.14 5.49 -7.32
N GLY A 140 0.75 5.50 -8.49
CA GLY A 140 0.21 4.89 -9.71
C GLY A 140 0.34 5.81 -10.92
N HIS A 141 -0.52 5.62 -11.91
CA HIS A 141 -0.56 6.43 -13.15
C HIS A 141 -1.35 7.72 -12.94
N VAL A 142 -0.79 8.62 -12.14
CA VAL A 142 -1.36 9.94 -11.77
C VAL A 142 -0.29 11.02 -11.88
N GLU A 143 -0.71 12.28 -12.07
CA GLU A 143 0.21 13.41 -12.23
C GLU A 143 1.05 13.65 -10.96
N THR A 144 0.39 13.72 -9.81
CA THR A 144 1.06 13.91 -8.53
C THR A 144 1.13 12.59 -7.77
N LYS A 145 2.33 12.14 -7.48
CA LYS A 145 2.55 10.88 -6.78
C LYS A 145 3.66 10.99 -5.72
N VAL A 146 3.54 10.15 -4.69
CA VAL A 146 4.59 10.00 -3.68
C VAL A 146 5.70 9.09 -4.19
N LEU A 147 6.91 9.31 -3.69
CA LEU A 147 8.03 8.39 -3.90
C LEU A 147 8.01 7.34 -2.79
N LEU A 148 7.94 6.09 -3.17
CA LEU A 148 7.94 4.96 -2.25
C LEU A 148 9.28 4.24 -2.28
N PRO A 149 9.95 4.07 -1.13
CA PRO A 149 11.22 3.34 -1.04
C PRO A 149 10.96 1.82 -1.04
N VAL A 150 10.76 1.24 -2.20
CA VAL A 150 10.51 -0.21 -2.36
C VAL A 150 11.70 -1.01 -1.81
N GLY A 151 11.40 -2.03 -1.02
CA GLY A 151 12.40 -2.86 -0.34
C GLY A 151 12.88 -2.29 0.99
N ALA A 152 12.59 -1.03 1.30
CA ALA A 152 12.98 -0.44 2.58
C ALA A 152 12.10 -0.91 3.74
N THR A 153 12.66 -0.86 4.94
CA THR A 153 11.91 -1.04 6.18
C THR A 153 11.17 0.25 6.52
N VAL A 154 9.85 0.15 6.65
CA VAL A 154 8.97 1.27 6.96
C VAL A 154 8.14 1.00 8.21
N SER A 155 7.62 2.06 8.82
CA SER A 155 6.50 1.99 9.75
C SER A 155 5.30 2.67 9.13
N LEU A 156 4.10 2.16 9.41
CA LEU A 156 2.82 2.67 8.91
C LEU A 156 1.92 2.98 10.09
N SER A 157 1.38 4.19 10.15
CA SER A 157 0.33 4.56 11.10
C SER A 157 -0.93 5.04 10.37
N VAL A 158 -2.07 4.72 10.96
CA VAL A 158 -3.38 5.19 10.50
C VAL A 158 -4.16 5.68 11.69
N GLU A 159 -4.59 6.92 11.64
CA GLU A 159 -5.50 7.54 12.60
C GLU A 159 -6.69 8.08 11.83
N GLU A 160 -7.89 7.54 12.11
CA GLU A 160 -9.11 7.84 11.37
C GLU A 160 -8.95 7.62 9.85
N ARG A 161 -8.63 8.67 9.11
CA ARG A 161 -8.44 8.66 7.66
C ARG A 161 -7.04 9.10 7.24
N ASP A 162 -6.26 9.57 8.17
CA ASP A 162 -4.91 10.04 7.89
C ASP A 162 -3.93 8.89 8.03
N ALA A 163 -3.31 8.53 6.93
CA ALA A 163 -2.34 7.45 6.85
C ALA A 163 -0.94 8.02 6.59
N LEU A 164 0.06 7.39 7.18
CA LEU A 164 1.42 7.89 7.17
C LEU A 164 2.42 6.74 7.12
N ILE A 165 3.28 6.74 6.11
CA ILE A 165 4.43 5.84 5.99
C ILE A 165 5.70 6.62 6.38
N TYR A 166 6.49 6.04 7.28
CA TYR A 166 7.79 6.54 7.66
C TYR A 166 8.88 5.59 7.19
N CYS A 167 9.90 6.11 6.57
CA CYS A 167 11.11 5.39 6.25
C CYS A 167 12.28 6.06 6.95
N CYS A 168 13.03 5.30 7.74
CA CYS A 168 14.34 5.72 8.23
C CYS A 168 15.36 5.45 7.13
N LEU A 169 15.83 6.50 6.49
CA LEU A 169 16.97 6.39 5.57
C LEU A 169 18.23 6.51 6.42
N LEU A 170 18.87 5.38 6.70
CA LEU A 170 20.26 5.41 7.12
C LEU A 170 21.08 5.97 5.97
N TYR A 171 21.56 7.19 6.12
CA TYR A 171 22.54 7.76 5.21
C TYR A 171 23.86 7.03 5.47
N THR A 172 24.13 5.98 4.72
CA THR A 172 25.49 5.46 4.63
C THR A 172 26.29 6.49 3.87
N SER A 173 27.17 7.22 4.56
CA SER A 173 28.16 8.05 3.89
C SER A 173 28.82 7.23 2.80
N PRO A 174 28.97 7.76 1.58
CA PRO A 174 29.83 7.08 0.63
C PRO A 174 31.21 6.94 1.27
N SER A 175 31.71 5.70 1.34
CA SER A 175 33.09 5.45 1.72
C SER A 175 34.00 6.33 0.86
N PRO A 176 34.97 7.07 1.43
CA PRO A 176 35.96 7.73 0.62
C PRO A 176 36.60 6.66 -0.26
N ARG A 177 36.38 6.73 -1.56
CA ARG A 177 37.18 5.93 -2.47
C ARG A 177 38.56 6.46 -2.40
N ASP A 178 39.47 5.56 -2.15
CA ASP A 178 40.90 5.80 -2.20
C ASP A 178 41.27 6.56 -3.47
N SER A 179 41.88 7.70 -3.26
CA SER A 179 42.60 8.45 -4.29
C SER A 179 43.92 7.75 -4.62
#